data_323d401163faf98aad0bf523e920b585
#
_entry.id   323d401163faf98aad0bf523e920b585
#
_cell.length_a   1.000
_cell.length_b   1.000
_cell.length_c   1.000
_cell.angle_alpha   90.00
_cell.angle_beta   90.00
_cell.angle_gamma   90.00
#
_symmetry.space_group_name_H-M   'P 1'
#
loop_
_entity.id
_entity.type
_entity.pdbx_description
1 polymer ?
#
loop_
_entity_poly.entity_id
_entity_poly.type
_entity_poly.pdbx_seq_one_letter_code
_entity_poly.pdbx_strand_id
1 'polypeptide(L)'
;MTTPHYEIWEWSLLFLGALSIGLSKTGVPGLSVLFVAVFANILHARAASGVVLPLLITGDLFAAASYRRHLVWSHLLRLFPWTVLGVVAGWLALGRLNDAWSTRLIGGILLLMLAAHLWRKRNSGTAAPEALLATAPWWVAAFTGVLAGFCTLIANAAGPVMSLYLLAMQLPKLEFMGTAAIFFLLLNWLKVPFMVNLGLINHDSLALNLRLAPAVAAGALSGRWLAGRMSQRWFERATLLLTGLAAAKLLLS
;
A
#
# COMPACT_ATOMS: atom_id res chain seq x y z
N MET A 1 -28.82 -16.87 -1.36
CA MET A 1 -28.17 -15.54 -1.20
C MET A 1 -28.13 -14.91 -2.57
N THR A 2 -28.83 -13.81 -2.78
CA THR A 2 -28.87 -13.11 -4.07
C THR A 2 -27.51 -12.48 -4.32
N THR A 3 -26.84 -12.86 -5.41
CA THR A 3 -25.63 -12.15 -5.87
C THR A 3 -25.99 -10.68 -5.99
N PRO A 4 -25.20 -9.77 -5.39
CA PRO A 4 -25.46 -8.35 -5.52
C PRO A 4 -25.50 -7.99 -7.02
N HIS A 5 -26.62 -7.47 -7.49
CA HIS A 5 -26.77 -6.96 -8.84
C HIS A 5 -26.12 -5.58 -8.90
N TYR A 6 -24.92 -5.50 -9.44
CA TYR A 6 -24.27 -4.23 -9.71
C TYR A 6 -24.78 -3.66 -11.03
N GLU A 7 -25.04 -2.36 -11.06
CA GLU A 7 -25.35 -1.63 -12.27
C GLU A 7 -24.12 -1.52 -13.20
N ILE A 8 -24.32 -1.21 -14.48
CA ILE A 8 -23.21 -1.14 -15.46
C ILE A 8 -22.15 -0.11 -15.05
N TRP A 9 -22.54 1.02 -14.48
CA TRP A 9 -21.61 2.04 -14.01
C TRP A 9 -20.81 1.58 -12.77
N GLU A 10 -21.40 0.80 -11.87
CA GLU A 10 -20.70 0.22 -10.71
C GLU A 10 -19.66 -0.80 -11.16
N TRP A 11 -20.00 -1.67 -12.10
CA TRP A 11 -19.05 -2.57 -12.73
C TRP A 11 -17.88 -1.81 -13.37
N SER A 12 -18.16 -0.74 -14.12
CA SER A 12 -17.13 0.09 -14.75
C SER A 12 -16.17 0.67 -13.71
N LEU A 13 -16.69 1.17 -12.60
CA LEU A 13 -15.87 1.69 -11.50
C LEU A 13 -15.08 0.60 -10.79
N LEU A 14 -15.68 -0.58 -10.54
CA LEU A 14 -14.97 -1.72 -9.94
C LEU A 14 -13.81 -2.20 -10.83
N PHE A 15 -14.00 -2.27 -12.15
CA PHE A 15 -12.94 -2.58 -13.10
C PHE A 15 -11.84 -1.52 -13.11
N LEU A 16 -12.18 -0.23 -13.09
CA LEU A 16 -11.21 0.88 -12.98
C LEU A 16 -10.44 0.82 -11.65
N GLY A 17 -11.13 0.53 -10.56
CA GLY A 17 -10.51 0.31 -9.26
C GLY A 17 -9.53 -0.86 -9.27
N ALA A 18 -9.93 -2.00 -9.83
CA ALA A 18 -9.09 -3.19 -9.94
C ALA A 18 -7.86 -2.95 -10.84
N LEU A 19 -8.05 -2.27 -11.98
CA LEU A 19 -6.95 -1.85 -12.87
C LEU A 19 -5.97 -0.93 -12.13
N SER A 20 -6.50 0.02 -11.33
CA SER A 20 -5.68 0.92 -10.52
C SER A 20 -4.86 0.19 -9.46
N ILE A 21 -5.38 -0.91 -8.87
CA ILE A 21 -4.63 -1.78 -7.96
C ILE A 21 -3.40 -2.33 -8.67
N GLY A 22 -3.59 -2.98 -9.82
CA GLY A 22 -2.49 -3.56 -10.58
C GLY A 22 -1.45 -2.52 -10.97
N LEU A 23 -1.89 -1.38 -11.49
CA LEU A 23 -1.03 -0.26 -11.89
C LEU A 23 -0.25 0.33 -10.70
N SER A 24 -0.87 0.41 -9.52
CA SER A 24 -0.21 0.88 -8.30
C SER A 24 0.89 -0.07 -7.83
N LYS A 25 0.67 -1.39 -7.94
CA LYS A 25 1.60 -2.40 -7.44
C LYS A 25 2.86 -2.55 -8.30
N THR A 26 2.76 -2.37 -9.60
CA THR A 26 3.88 -2.58 -10.54
C THR A 26 4.38 -1.30 -11.19
N GLY A 27 3.66 -0.20 -11.06
CA GLY A 27 3.95 1.06 -11.74
C GLY A 27 4.30 2.19 -10.80
N VAL A 28 3.29 2.87 -10.29
CA VAL A 28 3.46 4.08 -9.47
C VAL A 28 2.86 3.87 -8.09
N PRO A 29 3.69 3.68 -7.05
CA PRO A 29 3.22 3.57 -5.68
C PRO A 29 2.41 4.81 -5.27
N GLY A 30 1.33 4.60 -4.51
CA GLY A 30 0.47 5.71 -4.04
C GLY A 30 -0.83 5.88 -4.83
N LEU A 31 -1.00 5.26 -5.99
CA LEU A 31 -2.31 5.21 -6.68
C LEU A 31 -3.39 4.47 -5.87
N SER A 32 -3.01 3.88 -4.75
CA SER A 32 -3.92 3.22 -3.80
C SER A 32 -5.08 4.10 -3.35
N VAL A 33 -4.91 5.42 -3.31
CA VAL A 33 -5.99 6.37 -2.97
C VAL A 33 -7.19 6.23 -3.90
N LEU A 34 -6.93 5.98 -5.19
CA LEU A 34 -7.99 5.90 -6.19
C LEU A 34 -8.86 4.65 -5.98
N PHE A 35 -8.23 3.47 -5.85
CA PHE A 35 -9.03 2.25 -5.71
C PHE A 35 -9.73 2.16 -4.35
N VAL A 36 -9.10 2.62 -3.27
CA VAL A 36 -9.76 2.64 -1.95
C VAL A 36 -11.03 3.48 -2.00
N ALA A 37 -10.98 4.66 -2.66
CA ALA A 37 -12.16 5.50 -2.82
C ALA A 37 -13.25 4.81 -3.63
N VAL A 38 -12.89 4.19 -4.75
CA VAL A 38 -13.86 3.52 -5.63
C VAL A 38 -14.56 2.37 -4.90
N PHE A 39 -13.78 1.47 -4.30
CA PHE A 39 -14.36 0.32 -3.61
C PHE A 39 -15.18 0.71 -2.38
N ALA A 40 -14.75 1.76 -1.63
CA ALA A 40 -15.50 2.23 -0.46
C ALA A 40 -16.84 2.90 -0.81
N ASN A 41 -16.96 3.48 -2.00
CA ASN A 41 -18.22 4.11 -2.44
C ASN A 41 -19.25 3.09 -2.97
N ILE A 42 -18.81 1.96 -3.54
CA ILE A 42 -19.70 0.95 -4.11
C ILE A 42 -20.00 -0.15 -3.09
N LEU A 43 -18.96 -0.57 -2.37
CA LEU A 43 -19.07 -1.60 -1.35
C LEU A 43 -19.01 -0.92 0.03
N HIS A 44 -19.87 -1.32 0.95
CA HIS A 44 -19.76 -0.87 2.34
C HIS A 44 -18.34 -1.09 2.84
N ALA A 45 -17.79 -0.18 3.61
CA ALA A 45 -16.36 -0.13 3.98
C ALA A 45 -15.79 -1.46 4.48
N ARG A 46 -16.55 -2.22 5.27
CA ARG A 46 -16.17 -3.56 5.73
C ARG A 46 -16.07 -4.57 4.58
N ALA A 47 -17.11 -4.63 3.72
CA ALA A 47 -17.12 -5.53 2.56
C ALA A 47 -16.01 -5.17 1.55
N ALA A 48 -15.75 -3.88 1.36
CA ALA A 48 -14.66 -3.38 0.52
C ALA A 48 -13.30 -3.95 0.96
N SER A 49 -13.02 -4.01 2.27
CA SER A 49 -11.75 -4.55 2.79
C SER A 49 -11.57 -6.03 2.44
N GLY A 50 -12.65 -6.82 2.49
CA GLY A 50 -12.62 -8.24 2.13
C GLY A 50 -12.41 -8.48 0.64
N VAL A 51 -13.01 -7.66 -0.23
CA VAL A 51 -12.83 -7.74 -1.68
C VAL A 51 -11.46 -7.21 -2.11
N VAL A 52 -11.02 -6.12 -1.53
CA VAL A 52 -9.76 -5.47 -1.94
C VAL A 52 -8.54 -6.31 -1.59
N LEU A 53 -8.53 -7.04 -0.47
CA LEU A 53 -7.34 -7.78 -0.03
C LEU A 53 -6.88 -8.86 -1.02
N PRO A 54 -7.73 -9.77 -1.54
CA PRO A 54 -7.31 -10.74 -2.54
C PRO A 54 -6.87 -10.09 -3.87
N LEU A 55 -7.49 -8.96 -4.27
CA LEU A 55 -7.05 -8.19 -5.44
C LEU A 55 -5.65 -7.57 -5.23
N LEU A 56 -5.37 -7.08 -4.01
CA LEU A 56 -4.03 -6.60 -3.65
C LEU A 56 -3.00 -7.72 -3.74
N ILE A 57 -3.31 -8.92 -3.22
CA ILE A 57 -2.43 -10.09 -3.31
C ILE A 57 -2.18 -10.46 -4.78
N THR A 58 -3.23 -10.44 -5.61
CA THR A 58 -3.08 -10.67 -7.06
C THR A 58 -2.10 -9.67 -7.67
N GLY A 59 -2.25 -8.38 -7.39
CA GLY A 59 -1.32 -7.34 -7.85
C GLY A 59 0.10 -7.52 -7.30
N ASP A 60 0.23 -7.92 -6.02
CA ASP A 60 1.53 -8.19 -5.38
C ASP A 60 2.25 -9.39 -6.01
N LEU A 61 1.53 -10.43 -6.44
CA LEU A 61 2.11 -11.56 -7.16
C LEU A 61 2.72 -11.11 -8.50
N PHE A 62 2.04 -10.26 -9.26
CA PHE A 62 2.59 -9.67 -10.49
C PHE A 62 3.80 -8.79 -10.20
N ALA A 63 3.75 -7.97 -9.14
CA ALA A 63 4.86 -7.13 -8.73
C ALA A 63 6.07 -7.96 -8.28
N ALA A 64 5.86 -8.96 -7.45
CA ALA A 64 6.89 -9.88 -7.00
C ALA A 64 7.53 -10.63 -8.17
N ALA A 65 6.72 -11.18 -9.09
CA ALA A 65 7.24 -11.84 -10.29
C ALA A 65 8.09 -10.90 -11.14
N SER A 66 7.73 -9.61 -11.20
CA SER A 66 8.44 -8.60 -12.01
C SER A 66 9.73 -8.10 -11.37
N TYR A 67 9.75 -7.94 -10.03
CA TYR A 67 10.80 -7.15 -9.35
C TYR A 67 11.54 -7.90 -8.23
N ARG A 68 11.22 -9.17 -7.90
CA ARG A 68 11.83 -9.94 -6.79
C ARG A 68 13.36 -9.97 -6.81
N ARG A 69 13.98 -9.89 -7.99
CA ARG A 69 15.44 -9.88 -8.15
C ARG A 69 16.11 -8.61 -7.61
N HIS A 70 15.33 -7.56 -7.42
CA HIS A 70 15.78 -6.27 -6.89
C HIS A 70 15.40 -6.05 -5.42
N LEU A 71 15.01 -7.13 -4.71
CA LEU A 71 14.71 -7.08 -3.29
C LEU A 71 15.96 -6.75 -2.48
N VAL A 72 15.87 -5.76 -1.61
CA VAL A 72 16.88 -5.42 -0.63
C VAL A 72 16.50 -6.05 0.72
N TRP A 73 17.04 -7.22 0.99
CA TRP A 73 16.71 -8.04 2.18
C TRP A 73 16.88 -7.31 3.50
N SER A 74 17.90 -6.45 3.61
CA SER A 74 18.18 -5.73 4.85
C SER A 74 17.03 -4.83 5.28
N HIS A 75 16.34 -4.16 4.34
CA HIS A 75 15.16 -3.36 4.64
C HIS A 75 13.97 -4.22 5.01
N LEU A 76 13.73 -5.31 4.30
CA LEU A 76 12.63 -6.22 4.58
C LEU A 76 12.76 -6.80 5.99
N LEU A 77 13.91 -7.38 6.32
CA LEU A 77 14.14 -8.01 7.62
C LEU A 77 14.14 -7.03 8.79
N ARG A 78 14.55 -5.78 8.57
CA ARG A 78 14.48 -4.72 9.58
C ARG A 78 13.06 -4.23 9.86
N LEU A 79 12.19 -4.20 8.84
CA LEU A 79 10.82 -3.67 8.95
C LEU A 79 9.83 -4.74 9.37
N PHE A 80 9.91 -5.93 8.77
CA PHE A 80 8.82 -6.91 8.81
C PHE A 80 8.47 -7.41 10.21
N PRO A 81 9.41 -7.69 11.13
CA PRO A 81 9.07 -8.08 12.50
C PRO A 81 8.22 -7.03 13.23
N TRP A 82 8.57 -5.77 13.07
CA TRP A 82 7.82 -4.65 13.65
C TRP A 82 6.47 -4.45 12.98
N THR A 83 6.40 -4.74 11.68
CA THR A 83 5.14 -4.70 10.92
C THR A 83 4.15 -5.74 11.44
N VAL A 84 4.62 -6.94 11.77
CA VAL A 84 3.79 -7.98 12.41
C VAL A 84 3.21 -7.47 13.74
N LEU A 85 4.04 -6.86 14.59
CA LEU A 85 3.57 -6.24 15.84
C LEU A 85 2.53 -5.14 15.58
N GLY A 86 2.75 -4.31 14.55
CA GLY A 86 1.80 -3.29 14.13
C GLY A 86 0.46 -3.85 13.66
N VAL A 87 0.47 -4.97 12.92
CA VAL A 87 -0.75 -5.67 12.50
C VAL A 87 -1.52 -6.20 13.72
N VAL A 88 -0.82 -6.83 14.66
CA VAL A 88 -1.44 -7.33 15.90
C VAL A 88 -2.04 -6.16 16.70
N ALA A 89 -1.29 -5.07 16.87
CA ALA A 89 -1.79 -3.87 17.55
C ALA A 89 -3.03 -3.28 16.84
N GLY A 90 -3.02 -3.20 15.52
CA GLY A 90 -4.17 -2.75 14.72
C GLY A 90 -5.37 -3.68 14.89
N TRP A 91 -5.15 -4.99 14.92
CA TRP A 91 -6.23 -5.97 15.16
C TRP A 91 -6.85 -5.83 16.54
N LEU A 92 -6.04 -5.67 17.58
CA LEU A 92 -6.53 -5.45 18.96
C LEU A 92 -7.26 -4.12 19.11
N ALA A 93 -6.89 -3.12 18.32
CA ALA A 93 -7.53 -1.80 18.29
C ALA A 93 -8.83 -1.79 17.44
N LEU A 94 -8.96 -2.74 16.53
CA LEU A 94 -10.11 -2.83 15.63
C LEU A 94 -11.41 -3.02 16.44
N GLY A 95 -12.36 -2.13 16.24
CA GLY A 95 -13.65 -2.12 16.97
C GLY A 95 -13.61 -1.38 18.33
N ARG A 96 -12.43 -0.94 18.81
CA ARG A 96 -12.29 -0.10 20.01
C ARG A 96 -12.02 1.35 19.70
N LEU A 97 -11.46 1.63 18.52
CA LEU A 97 -11.17 2.98 18.06
C LEU A 97 -12.30 3.49 17.16
N ASN A 98 -12.55 4.77 17.24
CA ASN A 98 -13.40 5.47 16.29
C ASN A 98 -12.68 5.53 14.94
N ASP A 99 -13.31 4.98 13.90
CA ASP A 99 -12.72 4.86 12.55
C ASP A 99 -12.30 6.22 11.97
N ALA A 100 -13.11 7.26 12.16
CA ALA A 100 -12.80 8.61 11.69
C ALA A 100 -11.57 9.20 12.39
N TRP A 101 -11.47 9.07 13.71
CA TRP A 101 -10.31 9.54 14.47
C TRP A 101 -9.02 8.80 14.09
N SER A 102 -9.11 7.49 13.94
CA SER A 102 -7.98 6.66 13.53
C SER A 102 -7.46 7.05 12.15
N THR A 103 -8.38 7.26 11.21
CA THR A 103 -8.05 7.63 9.82
C THR A 103 -7.39 9.00 9.77
N ARG A 104 -7.93 9.99 10.51
CA ARG A 104 -7.35 11.34 10.61
C ARG A 104 -5.96 11.33 11.26
N LEU A 105 -5.79 10.56 12.33
CA LEU A 105 -4.48 10.43 12.99
C LEU A 105 -3.44 9.87 12.04
N ILE A 106 -3.78 8.81 11.29
CA ILE A 106 -2.90 8.24 10.27
C ILE A 106 -2.55 9.27 9.20
N GLY A 107 -3.55 10.02 8.70
CA GLY A 107 -3.34 11.10 7.73
C GLY A 107 -2.38 12.17 8.24
N GLY A 108 -2.56 12.62 9.49
CA GLY A 108 -1.67 13.59 10.14
C GLY A 108 -0.24 13.10 10.29
N ILE A 109 -0.05 11.85 10.74
CA ILE A 109 1.29 11.24 10.85
C ILE A 109 1.97 11.16 9.49
N LEU A 110 1.24 10.74 8.44
CA LEU A 110 1.78 10.68 7.09
C LEU A 110 2.20 12.04 6.55
N LEU A 111 1.43 13.10 6.81
CA LEU A 111 1.80 14.46 6.44
C LEU A 111 3.04 14.93 7.17
N LEU A 112 3.16 14.63 8.47
CA LEU A 112 4.37 14.95 9.25
C LEU A 112 5.59 14.20 8.71
N MET A 113 5.46 12.91 8.40
CA MET A 113 6.54 12.13 7.78
C MET A 113 6.94 12.69 6.41
N LEU A 114 5.96 13.10 5.60
CA LEU A 114 6.20 13.72 4.28
C LEU A 114 6.91 15.05 4.44
N ALA A 115 6.45 15.90 5.35
CA ALA A 115 7.08 17.20 5.64
C ALA A 115 8.52 17.02 6.13
N ALA A 116 8.77 16.08 7.04
CA ALA A 116 10.11 15.74 7.52
C ALA A 116 11.02 15.23 6.40
N HIS A 117 10.47 14.38 5.49
CA HIS A 117 11.21 13.90 4.32
C HIS A 117 11.60 15.04 3.38
N LEU A 118 10.65 15.94 3.07
CA LEU A 118 10.90 17.09 2.18
C LEU A 118 11.89 18.09 2.80
N TRP A 119 11.74 18.38 4.11
CA TRP A 119 12.65 19.25 4.84
C TRP A 119 14.08 18.69 4.86
N ARG A 120 14.24 17.37 5.12
CA ARG A 120 15.52 16.68 5.07
C ARG A 120 16.13 16.73 3.67
N LYS A 121 15.33 16.46 2.62
CA LYS A 121 15.78 16.50 1.22
C LYS A 121 16.25 17.90 0.81
N ARG A 122 15.65 18.96 1.37
CA ARG A 122 16.04 20.36 1.09
C ARG A 122 17.35 20.73 1.79
N ASN A 123 17.57 20.23 3.01
CA ASN A 123 18.68 20.66 3.86
C ASN A 123 19.90 19.70 3.80
N SER A 124 19.73 18.46 3.34
CA SER A 124 20.83 17.50 3.20
C SER A 124 21.40 17.62 1.80
N GLY A 125 22.65 18.04 1.70
CA GLY A 125 23.46 17.82 0.49
C GLY A 125 23.47 16.31 0.16
N THR A 126 23.88 16.00 -1.05
CA THR A 126 23.94 14.63 -1.62
C THR A 126 24.85 13.69 -0.80
N ALA A 127 24.35 13.19 0.33
CA ALA A 127 25.01 12.07 1.01
C ALA A 127 24.81 10.79 0.19
N ALA A 128 25.86 9.98 0.08
CA ALA A 128 25.80 8.73 -0.67
C ALA A 128 24.72 7.78 -0.08
N PRO A 129 23.94 7.08 -0.91
CA PRO A 129 22.87 6.18 -0.46
C PRO A 129 23.34 5.10 0.53
N GLU A 130 24.53 4.59 0.34
CA GLU A 130 25.13 3.56 1.21
C GLU A 130 25.40 4.04 2.63
N ALA A 131 25.77 5.32 2.82
CA ALA A 131 25.97 5.91 4.14
C ALA A 131 24.67 6.05 4.94
N LEU A 132 23.55 6.28 4.27
CA LEU A 132 22.21 6.37 4.89
C LEU A 132 21.71 4.99 5.36
N LEU A 133 22.03 3.92 4.63
CA LEU A 133 21.70 2.54 5.03
C LEU A 133 22.44 2.12 6.30
N ALA A 134 23.70 2.48 6.41
CA ALA A 134 24.55 2.15 7.56
C ALA A 134 24.19 2.97 8.81
N THR A 135 23.64 4.18 8.64
CA THR A 135 23.41 5.16 9.72
C THR A 135 21.96 5.29 10.16
N ALA A 136 20.98 4.73 9.41
CA ALA A 136 19.59 4.80 9.83
C ALA A 136 19.39 4.05 11.16
N PRO A 137 19.00 4.73 12.24
CA PRO A 137 18.82 4.09 13.54
C PRO A 137 17.77 2.97 13.43
N TRP A 138 17.96 1.87 14.15
CA TRP A 138 17.05 0.73 14.15
C TRP A 138 15.60 1.14 14.52
N TRP A 139 15.44 2.14 15.38
CA TRP A 139 14.12 2.64 15.81
C TRP A 139 13.31 3.28 14.66
N VAL A 140 13.96 3.80 13.61
CA VAL A 140 13.26 4.31 12.42
C VAL A 140 12.55 3.18 11.69
N ALA A 141 13.22 2.04 11.52
CA ALA A 141 12.62 0.85 10.93
C ALA A 141 11.52 0.28 11.85
N ALA A 142 11.76 0.26 13.17
CA ALA A 142 10.79 -0.21 14.14
C ALA A 142 9.51 0.65 14.11
N PHE A 143 9.63 1.96 14.23
CA PHE A 143 8.50 2.89 14.18
C PHE A 143 7.74 2.79 12.84
N THR A 144 8.47 2.79 11.73
CA THR A 144 7.85 2.69 10.39
C THR A 144 7.17 1.34 10.19
N GLY A 145 7.78 0.25 10.65
CA GLY A 145 7.20 -1.08 10.58
C GLY A 145 5.89 -1.18 11.37
N VAL A 146 5.91 -0.78 12.65
CA VAL A 146 4.70 -0.77 13.50
C VAL A 146 3.62 0.10 12.86
N LEU A 147 3.97 1.29 12.40
CA LEU A 147 3.02 2.20 11.76
C LEU A 147 2.45 1.59 10.47
N ALA A 148 3.28 0.99 9.62
CA ALA A 148 2.81 0.33 8.40
C ALA A 148 1.84 -0.82 8.70
N GLY A 149 2.17 -1.66 9.69
CA GLY A 149 1.31 -2.76 10.14
C GLY A 149 -0.03 -2.28 10.71
N PHE A 150 0.01 -1.27 11.55
CA PHE A 150 -1.20 -0.64 12.13
C PHE A 150 -2.07 0.00 11.04
N CYS A 151 -1.47 0.86 10.22
CA CYS A 151 -2.19 1.58 9.15
C CYS A 151 -2.79 0.65 8.10
N THR A 152 -2.15 -0.49 7.80
CA THR A 152 -2.70 -1.41 6.81
C THR A 152 -3.96 -2.10 7.29
N LEU A 153 -4.06 -2.37 8.59
CA LEU A 153 -5.23 -3.05 9.13
C LEU A 153 -6.41 -2.10 9.29
N ILE A 154 -6.17 -0.88 9.75
CA ILE A 154 -7.21 0.13 10.00
C ILE A 154 -7.71 0.73 8.68
N ALA A 155 -6.81 1.15 7.79
CA ALA A 155 -7.17 1.98 6.63
C ALA A 155 -6.60 1.48 5.28
N ASN A 156 -6.02 0.29 5.21
CA ASN A 156 -5.26 -0.19 4.04
C ASN A 156 -4.20 0.83 3.55
N ALA A 157 -3.61 1.61 4.48
CA ALA A 157 -2.75 2.76 4.21
C ALA A 157 -1.25 2.50 4.45
N ALA A 158 -0.79 1.24 4.41
CA ALA A 158 0.64 0.95 4.52
C ALA A 158 1.47 1.47 3.33
N GLY A 159 0.83 1.64 2.16
CA GLY A 159 1.49 2.11 0.95
C GLY A 159 2.25 3.43 1.12
N PRO A 160 1.61 4.51 1.56
CA PRO A 160 2.26 5.79 1.86
C PRO A 160 3.40 5.67 2.88
N VAL A 161 3.21 4.93 3.98
CA VAL A 161 4.23 4.73 5.02
C VAL A 161 5.48 4.09 4.44
N MET A 162 5.31 2.96 3.72
CA MET A 162 6.40 2.22 3.11
C MET A 162 7.10 3.06 2.03
N SER A 163 6.33 3.81 1.23
CA SER A 163 6.89 4.69 0.19
C SER A 163 7.79 5.77 0.78
N LEU A 164 7.36 6.43 1.85
CA LEU A 164 8.18 7.44 2.54
C LEU A 164 9.45 6.84 3.14
N TYR A 165 9.37 5.64 3.72
CA TYR A 165 10.55 4.95 4.23
C TYR A 165 11.55 4.64 3.12
N LEU A 166 11.12 3.99 2.04
CA LEU A 166 12.01 3.59 0.95
C LEU A 166 12.61 4.80 0.21
N LEU A 167 11.83 5.89 0.05
CA LEU A 167 12.34 7.16 -0.49
C LEU A 167 13.34 7.81 0.48
N ALA A 168 13.10 7.73 1.79
CA ALA A 168 14.03 8.24 2.80
C ALA A 168 15.35 7.47 2.81
N MET A 169 15.31 6.19 2.47
CA MET A 169 16.50 5.34 2.29
C MET A 169 17.15 5.49 0.90
N GLN A 170 16.63 6.38 0.05
CA GLN A 170 17.16 6.70 -1.28
C GLN A 170 17.32 5.48 -2.20
N LEU A 171 16.48 4.46 -2.06
CA LEU A 171 16.58 3.28 -2.91
C LEU A 171 16.37 3.62 -4.40
N PRO A 172 17.21 3.06 -5.29
CA PRO A 172 16.93 3.08 -6.71
C PRO A 172 15.53 2.51 -7.03
N LYS A 173 14.90 3.01 -8.07
CA LYS A 173 13.51 2.66 -8.44
C LYS A 173 13.24 1.15 -8.44
N LEU A 174 14.12 0.35 -9.04
CA LEU A 174 13.92 -1.10 -9.11
C LEU A 174 14.03 -1.78 -7.74
N GLU A 175 14.97 -1.34 -6.90
CA GLU A 175 15.13 -1.84 -5.53
C GLU A 175 13.96 -1.42 -4.64
N PHE A 176 13.49 -0.18 -4.80
CA PHE A 176 12.26 0.28 -4.17
C PHE A 176 11.09 -0.64 -4.53
N MET A 177 10.87 -0.89 -5.83
CA MET A 177 9.76 -1.71 -6.31
C MET A 177 9.89 -3.17 -5.88
N GLY A 178 11.09 -3.74 -5.93
CA GLY A 178 11.35 -5.12 -5.50
C GLY A 178 11.12 -5.32 -4.01
N THR A 179 11.61 -4.39 -3.20
CA THR A 179 11.45 -4.44 -1.73
C THR A 179 9.98 -4.22 -1.33
N ALA A 180 9.33 -3.23 -1.94
CA ALA A 180 7.91 -2.97 -1.71
C ALA A 180 7.03 -4.16 -2.13
N ALA A 181 7.29 -4.78 -3.28
CA ALA A 181 6.51 -5.90 -3.79
C ALA A 181 6.51 -7.09 -2.83
N ILE A 182 7.68 -7.50 -2.35
CA ILE A 182 7.79 -8.62 -1.40
C ILE A 182 7.23 -8.24 -0.03
N PHE A 183 7.52 -7.02 0.45
CA PHE A 183 6.95 -6.52 1.70
C PHE A 183 5.41 -6.58 1.70
N PHE A 184 4.77 -6.04 0.66
CA PHE A 184 3.31 -6.04 0.57
C PHE A 184 2.73 -7.43 0.34
N LEU A 185 3.38 -8.28 -0.43
CA LEU A 185 2.95 -9.67 -0.61
C LEU A 185 2.88 -10.38 0.74
N LEU A 186 3.95 -10.30 1.55
CA LEU A 186 3.99 -10.91 2.87
C LEU A 186 2.97 -10.28 3.83
N LEU A 187 2.88 -8.94 3.82
CA LEU A 187 1.95 -8.21 4.67
C LEU A 187 0.49 -8.54 4.36
N ASN A 188 0.12 -8.60 3.09
CA ASN A 188 -1.24 -8.92 2.68
C ASN A 188 -1.59 -10.39 2.94
N TRP A 189 -0.65 -11.31 2.77
CA TRP A 189 -0.84 -12.70 3.19
C TRP A 189 -1.01 -12.84 4.71
N LEU A 190 -0.25 -12.09 5.50
CA LEU A 190 -0.40 -12.05 6.96
C LEU A 190 -1.81 -11.60 7.38
N LYS A 191 -2.46 -10.73 6.60
CA LYS A 191 -3.82 -10.24 6.89
C LYS A 191 -4.92 -11.25 6.56
N VAL A 192 -4.68 -12.22 5.67
CA VAL A 192 -5.72 -13.17 5.21
C VAL A 192 -6.41 -13.88 6.36
N PRO A 193 -5.71 -14.49 7.35
CA PRO A 193 -6.36 -15.18 8.45
C PRO A 193 -7.31 -14.28 9.26
N PHE A 194 -6.91 -13.02 9.47
CA PHE A 194 -7.73 -12.06 10.20
C PHE A 194 -9.01 -11.71 9.41
N MET A 195 -8.91 -11.51 8.10
CA MET A 195 -10.05 -11.16 7.24
C MET A 195 -11.00 -12.33 7.02
N VAL A 196 -10.48 -13.56 6.96
CA VAL A 196 -11.29 -14.79 6.91
C VAL A 196 -12.05 -14.96 8.23
N ASN A 197 -11.38 -14.80 9.37
CA ASN A 197 -11.99 -14.93 10.69
C ASN A 197 -13.10 -13.89 10.94
N LEU A 198 -12.96 -12.70 10.35
CA LEU A 198 -13.99 -11.64 10.40
C LEU A 198 -15.13 -11.88 9.38
N GLY A 199 -15.11 -12.97 8.58
CA GLY A 199 -16.10 -13.26 7.56
C GLY A 199 -16.09 -12.32 6.36
N LEU A 200 -15.06 -11.47 6.23
CA LEU A 200 -14.93 -10.47 5.17
C LEU A 200 -14.44 -11.08 3.85
N ILE A 201 -13.63 -12.14 3.93
CA ILE A 201 -13.30 -12.97 2.78
C ILE A 201 -14.24 -14.18 2.81
N ASN A 202 -15.16 -14.23 1.86
CA ASN A 202 -16.18 -15.25 1.73
C ASN A 202 -16.38 -15.62 0.25
N HIS A 203 -17.26 -16.56 -0.04
CA HIS A 203 -17.54 -17.03 -1.41
C HIS A 203 -17.93 -15.90 -2.36
N ASP A 204 -18.78 -14.96 -1.92
CA ASP A 204 -19.25 -13.86 -2.76
C ASP A 204 -18.11 -12.87 -3.06
N SER A 205 -17.29 -12.53 -2.07
CA SER A 205 -16.11 -11.69 -2.27
C SER A 205 -15.09 -12.33 -3.21
N LEU A 206 -14.86 -13.66 -3.10
CA LEU A 206 -13.95 -14.38 -3.97
C LEU A 206 -14.48 -14.48 -5.40
N ALA A 207 -15.79 -14.69 -5.59
CA ALA A 207 -16.41 -14.71 -6.92
C ALA A 207 -16.25 -13.34 -7.61
N LEU A 208 -16.44 -12.23 -6.88
CA LEU A 208 -16.20 -10.89 -7.39
C LEU A 208 -14.72 -10.68 -7.73
N ASN A 209 -13.83 -11.12 -6.86
CA ASN A 209 -12.37 -11.04 -7.09
C ASN A 209 -11.95 -11.77 -8.36
N LEU A 210 -12.49 -12.96 -8.61
CA LEU A 210 -12.19 -13.72 -9.81
C LEU A 210 -12.57 -12.96 -11.10
N ARG A 211 -13.71 -12.25 -11.08
CA ARG A 211 -14.17 -11.43 -12.20
C ARG A 211 -13.29 -10.18 -12.39
N LEU A 212 -12.75 -9.61 -11.31
CA LEU A 212 -11.92 -8.40 -11.34
C LEU A 212 -10.42 -8.69 -11.53
N ALA A 213 -9.97 -9.93 -11.30
CA ALA A 213 -8.56 -10.32 -11.44
C ALA A 213 -7.95 -10.01 -12.83
N PRO A 214 -8.66 -10.19 -13.97
CA PRO A 214 -8.14 -9.80 -15.28
C PRO A 214 -7.83 -8.29 -15.37
N ALA A 215 -8.64 -7.43 -14.74
CA ALA A 215 -8.37 -5.99 -14.71
C ALA A 215 -7.13 -5.65 -13.87
N VAL A 216 -6.94 -6.35 -12.73
CA VAL A 216 -5.70 -6.22 -11.94
C VAL A 216 -4.48 -6.64 -12.77
N ALA A 217 -4.57 -7.75 -13.51
CA ALA A 217 -3.49 -8.24 -14.37
C ALA A 217 -3.17 -7.22 -15.48
N ALA A 218 -4.18 -6.68 -16.16
CA ALA A 218 -4.02 -5.65 -17.19
C ALA A 218 -3.37 -4.38 -16.60
N GLY A 219 -3.82 -3.95 -15.42
CA GLY A 219 -3.22 -2.84 -14.69
C GLY A 219 -1.77 -3.11 -14.28
N ALA A 220 -1.46 -4.34 -13.85
CA ALA A 220 -0.10 -4.71 -13.48
C ALA A 220 0.86 -4.73 -14.68
N LEU A 221 0.42 -5.23 -15.82
CA LEU A 221 1.21 -5.21 -17.06
C LEU A 221 1.44 -3.77 -17.54
N SER A 222 0.39 -2.95 -17.54
CA SER A 222 0.47 -1.53 -17.89
C SER A 222 1.38 -0.75 -16.94
N GLY A 223 1.29 -1.03 -15.63
CA GLY A 223 2.13 -0.42 -14.61
C GLY A 223 3.61 -0.74 -14.78
N ARG A 224 3.93 -2.01 -15.05
CA ARG A 224 5.30 -2.44 -15.35
C ARG A 224 5.86 -1.72 -16.59
N TRP A 225 5.07 -1.62 -17.65
CA TRP A 225 5.46 -0.91 -18.87
C TRP A 225 5.71 0.58 -18.58
N LEU A 226 4.83 1.24 -17.84
CA LEU A 226 4.97 2.63 -17.43
C LEU A 226 6.22 2.83 -16.56
N ALA A 227 6.43 1.99 -15.54
CA ALA A 227 7.61 2.05 -14.70
C ALA A 227 8.91 1.89 -15.49
N GLY A 228 8.92 1.03 -16.52
CA GLY A 228 10.08 0.86 -17.39
C GLY A 228 10.48 2.14 -18.14
N ARG A 229 9.52 2.99 -18.48
CA ARG A 229 9.73 4.25 -19.19
C ARG A 229 9.96 5.47 -18.28
N MET A 230 9.64 5.34 -17.01
CA MET A 230 9.73 6.43 -16.04
C MET A 230 11.16 6.60 -15.53
N SER A 231 11.70 7.83 -15.54
CA SER A 231 12.97 8.13 -14.90
C SER A 231 12.86 8.07 -13.37
N GLN A 232 14.01 7.88 -12.67
CA GLN A 232 14.06 7.90 -11.20
C GLN A 232 13.42 9.16 -10.62
N ARG A 233 13.72 10.33 -11.18
CA ARG A 233 13.20 11.63 -10.70
C ARG A 233 11.68 11.72 -10.82
N TRP A 234 11.11 11.26 -11.93
CA TRP A 234 9.66 11.25 -12.14
C TRP A 234 8.97 10.24 -11.22
N PHE A 235 9.56 9.07 -11.02
CA PHE A 235 9.08 8.06 -10.09
C PHE A 235 8.98 8.62 -8.66
N GLU A 236 10.06 9.24 -8.15
CA GLU A 236 10.07 9.85 -6.82
C GLU A 236 9.02 10.97 -6.68
N ARG A 237 8.94 11.87 -7.66
CA ARG A 237 7.96 12.97 -7.65
C ARG A 237 6.53 12.47 -7.64
N ALA A 238 6.21 11.50 -8.51
CA ALA A 238 4.89 10.90 -8.57
C ALA A 238 4.54 10.19 -7.25
N THR A 239 5.48 9.42 -6.68
CA THR A 239 5.29 8.74 -5.40
C THR A 239 5.04 9.72 -4.27
N LEU A 240 5.82 10.80 -4.17
CA LEU A 240 5.64 11.84 -3.14
C LEU A 240 4.30 12.56 -3.29
N LEU A 241 3.92 12.95 -4.51
CA LEU A 241 2.65 13.62 -4.78
C LEU A 241 1.47 12.73 -4.39
N LEU A 242 1.46 11.49 -4.84
CA LEU A 242 0.39 10.54 -4.53
C LEU A 242 0.34 10.18 -3.05
N THR A 243 1.49 10.08 -2.39
CA THR A 243 1.56 9.89 -0.93
C THR A 243 0.97 11.09 -0.20
N GLY A 244 1.26 12.32 -0.64
CA GLY A 244 0.67 13.54 -0.08
C GLY A 244 -0.84 13.60 -0.27
N LEU A 245 -1.34 13.24 -1.45
CA LEU A 245 -2.78 13.17 -1.73
C LEU A 245 -3.46 12.10 -0.86
N ALA A 246 -2.81 10.94 -0.68
CA ALA A 246 -3.31 9.88 0.20
C ALA A 246 -3.42 10.37 1.66
N ALA A 247 -2.37 11.01 2.15
CA ALA A 247 -2.33 11.54 3.50
C ALA A 247 -3.37 12.63 3.74
N ALA A 248 -3.51 13.56 2.78
CA ALA A 248 -4.52 14.62 2.85
C ALA A 248 -5.94 14.04 2.84
N LYS A 249 -6.22 13.05 1.98
CA LYS A 249 -7.51 12.38 1.96
C LYS A 249 -7.84 11.72 3.31
N LEU A 250 -6.89 10.98 3.90
CA LEU A 250 -7.09 10.33 5.19
C LEU A 250 -7.31 11.34 6.33
N LEU A 251 -6.69 12.52 6.25
CA LEU A 251 -6.89 13.56 7.24
C LEU A 251 -8.28 14.21 7.16
N LEU A 252 -8.84 14.30 5.94
CA LEU A 252 -10.14 14.93 5.67
C LEU A 252 -11.33 13.95 5.78
N SER A 253 -11.06 12.63 5.90
CA SER A 253 -12.08 11.60 6.11
C SER A 253 -12.46 11.49 7.57
#